data_431e10e18f952b6a7fc7ccb2a234c0fc
#
_entry.id   431e10e18f952b6a7fc7ccb2a234c0fc
#
_cell.length_a   1.000
_cell.length_b   1.000
_cell.length_c   1.000
_cell.angle_alpha   90.00
_cell.angle_beta   90.00
_cell.angle_gamma   90.00
#
_symmetry.space_group_name_H-M   'P 1'
#
loop_
_entity.id
_entity.type
_entity.pdbx_description
1 polymer ?
#
loop_
_entity_poly.entity_id
_entity_poly.type
_entity_poly.pdbx_seq_one_letter_code
_entity_poly.pdbx_strand_id
1 'polypeptide(L)'
;MYTYRKSLLVLAVMVLGAAAARPADDEKIIAREDAIEVMLLRQKSVQEDLKTTPEQNQKIHAFADKQWKKAQTLRNSSEAERDRAFEAMAKANQQFLKNTLSPEQCKRLNEIAMQVAGLLWVMRSDVASALNVTDEQKQKIRELHREAHKEAQEALRSNNEAVEDAKFREMRQTNRRRLMSVLTGEQKAKWRQMAGQPFRGELHFGPRSEK
;
A
#
# COMPACT_ATOMS: atom_id res chain seq x y z
N MET A 1 -28.40 -1.02 7.98
CA MET A 1 -27.68 -1.50 6.79
C MET A 1 -26.69 -0.46 6.24
N TYR A 2 -26.10 0.41 7.10
CA TYR A 2 -25.29 1.58 6.68
C TYR A 2 -23.81 1.51 7.07
N THR A 3 -23.32 0.42 7.62
CA THR A 3 -22.03 0.34 8.30
C THR A 3 -20.90 -0.30 7.47
N TYR A 4 -21.18 -0.91 6.32
CA TYR A 4 -20.16 -1.61 5.51
C TYR A 4 -19.35 -0.71 4.56
N ARG A 5 -19.87 0.46 4.20
CA ARG A 5 -19.31 1.33 3.16
C ARG A 5 -18.01 2.07 3.54
N LYS A 6 -17.81 2.38 4.81
CA LYS A 6 -16.63 3.16 5.28
C LYS A 6 -15.36 2.34 5.50
N SER A 7 -15.40 1.06 5.21
CA SER A 7 -14.47 0.11 5.81
C SER A 7 -13.18 -0.16 5.03
N LEU A 8 -13.20 -0.10 3.69
CA LEU A 8 -12.01 -0.40 2.86
C LEU A 8 -11.00 0.75 2.82
N LEU A 9 -11.51 1.99 2.81
CA LEU A 9 -10.71 3.21 2.85
C LEU A 9 -10.00 3.41 4.20
N VAL A 10 -10.65 2.98 5.29
CA VAL A 10 -10.08 3.01 6.63
C VAL A 10 -8.86 2.09 6.75
N LEU A 11 -8.79 1.00 5.95
CA LEU A 11 -7.58 0.17 5.93
C LEU A 11 -6.42 0.86 5.23
N ALA A 12 -6.66 1.56 4.13
CA ALA A 12 -5.63 2.36 3.46
C ALA A 12 -5.07 3.46 4.39
N VAL A 13 -5.93 4.07 5.22
CA VAL A 13 -5.51 5.08 6.21
C VAL A 13 -4.99 4.47 7.50
N MET A 14 -5.50 3.31 7.94
CA MET A 14 -4.89 2.59 9.07
C MET A 14 -3.50 2.04 8.72
N VAL A 15 -3.26 1.68 7.47
CA VAL A 15 -1.92 1.35 6.95
C VAL A 15 -1.00 2.59 6.98
N LEU A 16 -1.58 3.79 6.90
CA LEU A 16 -0.85 5.05 6.97
C LEU A 16 -0.86 5.69 8.39
N GLY A 17 -1.42 5.02 9.40
CA GLY A 17 -1.69 5.56 10.73
C GLY A 17 -0.50 6.12 11.50
N ALA A 18 -0.75 7.21 12.16
CA ALA A 18 0.17 8.11 12.84
C ALA A 18 1.06 7.43 13.88
N ALA A 19 2.35 7.71 13.80
CA ALA A 19 3.22 7.77 14.96
C ALA A 19 4.23 8.90 14.75
N ALA A 20 4.50 9.65 15.81
CA ALA A 20 5.55 10.67 15.83
C ALA A 20 6.92 10.01 15.66
N ALA A 21 7.74 10.58 14.80
CA ALA A 21 8.99 10.01 14.34
C ALA A 21 9.97 9.61 15.46
N ARG A 22 10.17 8.29 15.62
CA ARG A 22 11.32 7.68 16.30
C ARG A 22 11.93 6.63 15.38
N PRO A 23 13.20 6.23 15.48
CA PRO A 23 13.82 5.21 14.63
C PRO A 23 13.06 3.87 14.58
N ALA A 24 12.31 3.53 15.63
CA ALA A 24 11.39 2.39 15.68
C ALA A 24 10.19 2.50 14.73
N ASP A 25 9.94 3.67 14.13
CA ASP A 25 8.80 3.91 13.26
C ASP A 25 9.04 3.44 11.83
N ASP A 26 10.29 3.30 11.39
CA ASP A 26 10.63 2.79 10.06
C ASP A 26 10.20 1.32 9.92
N GLU A 27 10.39 0.51 10.97
CA GLU A 27 9.96 -0.89 11.01
C GLU A 27 8.43 -1.02 11.01
N LYS A 28 7.72 -0.09 11.66
CA LYS A 28 6.26 -0.02 11.66
C LYS A 28 5.68 0.41 10.31
N ILE A 29 6.37 1.27 9.58
CA ILE A 29 5.99 1.66 8.21
C ILE A 29 6.11 0.44 7.30
N ILE A 30 7.23 -0.28 7.37
CA ILE A 30 7.52 -1.48 6.57
C ILE A 30 6.47 -2.59 6.81
N ALA A 31 6.08 -2.83 8.06
CA ALA A 31 5.06 -3.85 8.39
C ALA A 31 3.68 -3.55 7.78
N ARG A 32 3.44 -2.33 7.30
CA ARG A 32 2.19 -1.91 6.66
C ARG A 32 2.25 -1.98 5.13
N GLU A 33 3.44 -2.09 4.55
CA GLU A 33 3.63 -2.15 3.09
C GLU A 33 3.10 -3.44 2.49
N ASP A 34 3.25 -4.57 3.19
CA ASP A 34 2.72 -5.86 2.75
C ASP A 34 1.18 -5.87 2.62
N ALA A 35 0.48 -4.95 3.29
CA ALA A 35 -0.95 -4.78 3.12
C ALA A 35 -1.30 -4.21 1.73
N ILE A 36 -0.43 -3.40 1.14
CA ILE A 36 -0.64 -2.80 -0.18
C ILE A 36 -0.68 -3.88 -1.26
N GLU A 37 0.21 -4.86 -1.22
CA GLU A 37 0.24 -5.96 -2.18
C GLU A 37 -1.06 -6.77 -2.14
N VAL A 38 -1.54 -7.11 -0.95
CA VAL A 38 -2.82 -7.83 -0.79
C VAL A 38 -4.02 -6.99 -1.26
N MET A 39 -3.99 -5.68 -1.02
CA MET A 39 -5.02 -4.76 -1.54
C MET A 39 -5.00 -4.67 -3.07
N LEU A 40 -3.81 -4.60 -3.66
CA LEU A 40 -3.64 -4.59 -5.12
C LEU A 40 -4.12 -5.89 -5.74
N LEU A 41 -3.83 -7.04 -5.14
CA LEU A 41 -4.28 -8.35 -5.63
C LEU A 41 -5.81 -8.49 -5.67
N ARG A 42 -6.56 -7.73 -4.89
CA ARG A 42 -8.03 -7.70 -4.97
C ARG A 42 -8.56 -6.96 -6.20
N GLN A 43 -7.72 -6.16 -6.86
CA GLN A 43 -8.12 -5.39 -8.03
C GLN A 43 -8.16 -6.31 -9.25
N LYS A 44 -9.30 -6.31 -9.96
CA LYS A 44 -9.47 -7.13 -11.18
C LYS A 44 -8.40 -6.81 -12.21
N SER A 45 -8.10 -5.53 -12.42
CA SER A 45 -7.06 -5.08 -13.35
C SER A 45 -5.65 -5.58 -12.99
N VAL A 46 -5.35 -5.74 -11.69
CA VAL A 46 -4.09 -6.34 -11.24
C VAL A 46 -4.08 -7.85 -11.46
N GLN A 47 -5.19 -8.53 -11.16
CA GLN A 47 -5.33 -9.97 -11.43
C GLN A 47 -5.17 -10.28 -12.92
N GLU A 48 -5.73 -9.45 -13.80
CA GLU A 48 -5.59 -9.55 -15.25
C GLU A 48 -4.14 -9.32 -15.72
N ASP A 49 -3.46 -8.29 -15.20
CA ASP A 49 -2.05 -8.00 -15.50
C ASP A 49 -1.13 -9.14 -15.06
N LEU A 50 -1.38 -9.70 -13.87
CA LEU A 50 -0.65 -10.85 -13.33
C LEU A 50 -1.05 -12.19 -13.95
N LYS A 51 -2.12 -12.23 -14.76
CA LYS A 51 -2.68 -13.46 -15.34
C LYS A 51 -2.94 -14.54 -14.27
N THR A 52 -3.55 -14.13 -13.14
CA THR A 52 -3.88 -15.05 -12.06
C THR A 52 -4.97 -16.02 -12.47
N THR A 53 -4.86 -17.28 -12.00
CA THR A 53 -5.87 -18.29 -12.29
C THR A 53 -7.14 -18.09 -11.45
N PRO A 54 -8.28 -18.68 -11.83
CA PRO A 54 -9.50 -18.65 -11.03
C PRO A 54 -9.29 -19.16 -9.60
N GLU A 55 -8.49 -20.21 -9.42
CA GLU A 55 -8.15 -20.79 -8.11
C GLU A 55 -7.30 -19.83 -7.27
N GLN A 56 -6.34 -19.14 -7.91
CA GLN A 56 -5.56 -18.09 -7.24
C GLN A 56 -6.50 -16.95 -6.81
N ASN A 57 -7.40 -16.50 -7.67
CA ASN A 57 -8.34 -15.43 -7.37
C ASN A 57 -9.26 -15.78 -6.20
N GLN A 58 -9.78 -17.01 -6.13
CA GLN A 58 -10.58 -17.48 -5.00
C GLN A 58 -9.78 -17.42 -3.68
N LYS A 59 -8.53 -17.91 -3.69
CA LYS A 59 -7.64 -17.85 -2.52
C LYS A 59 -7.34 -16.40 -2.10
N ILE A 60 -7.08 -15.51 -3.08
CA ILE A 60 -6.81 -14.09 -2.87
C ILE A 60 -8.00 -13.41 -2.18
N HIS A 61 -9.21 -13.61 -2.69
CA HIS A 61 -10.40 -13.02 -2.09
C HIS A 61 -10.64 -13.51 -0.67
N ALA A 62 -10.60 -14.84 -0.45
CA ALA A 62 -10.80 -15.43 0.88
C ALA A 62 -9.76 -14.92 1.90
N PHE A 63 -8.47 -14.85 1.50
CA PHE A 63 -7.41 -14.36 2.35
C PHE A 63 -7.56 -12.86 2.67
N ALA A 64 -7.83 -12.04 1.66
CA ALA A 64 -8.01 -10.61 1.85
C ALA A 64 -9.20 -10.28 2.76
N ASP A 65 -10.30 -11.02 2.64
CA ASP A 65 -11.47 -10.86 3.52
C ASP A 65 -11.17 -11.27 4.97
N LYS A 66 -10.36 -12.32 5.16
CA LYS A 66 -9.87 -12.72 6.49
C LYS A 66 -9.01 -11.62 7.12
N GLN A 67 -8.06 -11.08 6.38
CA GLN A 67 -7.20 -9.99 6.84
C GLN A 67 -8.02 -8.73 7.15
N TRP A 68 -8.99 -8.42 6.32
CA TRP A 68 -9.91 -7.33 6.55
C TRP A 68 -10.68 -7.46 7.86
N LYS A 69 -11.33 -8.60 8.09
CA LYS A 69 -12.05 -8.87 9.34
C LYS A 69 -11.13 -8.72 10.55
N LYS A 70 -9.91 -9.24 10.47
CA LYS A 70 -8.91 -9.11 11.53
C LYS A 70 -8.56 -7.65 11.80
N ALA A 71 -8.32 -6.85 10.75
CA ALA A 71 -8.01 -5.42 10.91
C ALA A 71 -9.17 -4.63 11.55
N GLN A 72 -10.42 -5.00 11.27
CA GLN A 72 -11.58 -4.37 11.90
C GLN A 72 -11.63 -4.57 13.42
N THR A 73 -11.22 -5.72 13.92
CA THR A 73 -11.21 -5.99 15.39
C THR A 73 -10.19 -5.12 16.13
N LEU A 74 -9.20 -4.58 15.42
CA LEU A 74 -8.13 -3.78 16.01
C LEU A 74 -8.48 -2.30 16.23
N ARG A 75 -9.67 -1.85 15.83
CA ARG A 75 -10.07 -0.43 15.94
C ARG A 75 -10.03 0.10 17.36
N ASN A 76 -10.42 -0.73 18.33
CA ASN A 76 -10.53 -0.38 19.74
C ASN A 76 -9.37 -0.97 20.58
N SER A 77 -8.36 -1.56 19.94
CA SER A 77 -7.19 -2.12 20.61
C SER A 77 -6.19 -1.04 21.00
N SER A 78 -5.38 -1.30 21.99
CA SER A 78 -4.23 -0.45 22.35
C SER A 78 -3.21 -0.38 21.19
N GLU A 79 -2.35 0.63 21.20
CA GLU A 79 -1.30 0.79 20.18
C GLU A 79 -0.39 -0.45 20.12
N ALA A 80 0.05 -0.95 21.28
CA ALA A 80 0.91 -2.13 21.35
C ALA A 80 0.25 -3.41 20.80
N GLU A 81 -1.05 -3.60 21.02
CA GLU A 81 -1.79 -4.72 20.44
C GLU A 81 -1.94 -4.59 18.94
N ARG A 82 -2.22 -3.38 18.45
CA ARG A 82 -2.28 -3.11 17.01
C ARG A 82 -0.95 -3.39 16.33
N ASP A 83 0.17 -2.92 16.91
CA ASP A 83 1.50 -3.12 16.34
C ASP A 83 1.84 -4.61 16.20
N ARG A 84 1.64 -5.40 17.26
CA ARG A 84 1.84 -6.85 17.23
C ARG A 84 0.94 -7.56 16.21
N ALA A 85 -0.31 -7.12 16.12
CA ALA A 85 -1.26 -7.71 15.18
C ALA A 85 -0.88 -7.37 13.72
N PHE A 86 -0.44 -6.14 13.44
CA PHE A 86 0.00 -5.75 12.10
C PHE A 86 1.29 -6.47 11.69
N GLU A 87 2.24 -6.65 12.61
CA GLU A 87 3.43 -7.46 12.34
C GLU A 87 3.07 -8.92 12.00
N ALA A 88 2.18 -9.53 12.76
CA ALA A 88 1.68 -10.87 12.48
C ALA A 88 0.92 -10.95 11.14
N MET A 89 0.16 -9.90 10.80
CA MET A 89 -0.53 -9.80 9.51
C MET A 89 0.47 -9.67 8.36
N ALA A 90 1.53 -8.88 8.50
CA ALA A 90 2.58 -8.71 7.51
C ALA A 90 3.27 -10.06 7.20
N LYS A 91 3.67 -10.79 8.22
CA LYS A 91 4.24 -12.15 8.06
C LYS A 91 3.27 -13.09 7.33
N ALA A 92 1.99 -13.05 7.68
CA ALA A 92 0.96 -13.85 7.02
C ALA A 92 0.76 -13.45 5.55
N ASN A 93 0.82 -12.15 5.24
CA ASN A 93 0.72 -11.63 3.88
C ASN A 93 1.88 -12.15 3.02
N GLN A 94 3.13 -12.01 3.49
CA GLN A 94 4.32 -12.50 2.79
C GLN A 94 4.24 -14.01 2.52
N GLN A 95 3.84 -14.79 3.53
CA GLN A 95 3.69 -16.24 3.37
C GLN A 95 2.60 -16.59 2.36
N PHE A 96 1.48 -15.88 2.39
CA PHE A 96 0.38 -16.06 1.44
C PHE A 96 0.83 -15.78 0.00
N LEU A 97 1.52 -14.65 -0.23
CA LEU A 97 2.04 -14.28 -1.54
C LEU A 97 2.95 -15.37 -2.11
N LYS A 98 3.93 -15.82 -1.32
CA LYS A 98 4.88 -16.87 -1.71
C LYS A 98 4.21 -18.21 -2.02
N ASN A 99 3.13 -18.55 -1.30
CA ASN A 99 2.43 -19.82 -1.48
C ASN A 99 1.38 -19.79 -2.60
N THR A 100 0.95 -18.59 -3.04
CA THR A 100 -0.16 -18.44 -3.96
C THR A 100 0.28 -18.00 -5.35
N LEU A 101 1.30 -17.17 -5.44
CA LEU A 101 1.77 -16.57 -6.68
C LEU A 101 3.06 -17.26 -7.18
N SER A 102 3.26 -17.27 -8.51
CA SER A 102 4.55 -17.63 -9.07
C SER A 102 5.60 -16.55 -8.80
N PRO A 103 6.91 -16.86 -8.92
CA PRO A 103 7.97 -15.86 -8.80
C PRO A 103 7.77 -14.66 -9.75
N GLU A 104 7.32 -14.90 -10.98
CA GLU A 104 7.06 -13.86 -11.99
C GLU A 104 5.88 -12.99 -11.58
N GLN A 105 4.80 -13.60 -11.06
CA GLN A 105 3.65 -12.87 -10.54
C GLN A 105 4.04 -12.02 -9.31
N CYS A 106 4.84 -12.56 -8.39
CA CYS A 106 5.36 -11.81 -7.25
C CYS A 106 6.21 -10.61 -7.70
N LYS A 107 7.13 -10.83 -8.65
CA LYS A 107 7.94 -9.75 -9.23
C LYS A 107 7.05 -8.66 -9.84
N ARG A 108 6.09 -9.05 -10.66
CA ARG A 108 5.19 -8.10 -11.31
C ARG A 108 4.30 -7.35 -10.32
N LEU A 109 3.80 -8.02 -9.29
CA LEU A 109 3.04 -7.38 -8.21
C LEU A 109 3.88 -6.32 -7.49
N ASN A 110 5.15 -6.63 -7.18
CA ASN A 110 6.07 -5.69 -6.57
C ASN A 110 6.33 -4.46 -7.48
N GLU A 111 6.50 -4.66 -8.80
CA GLU A 111 6.62 -3.57 -9.77
C GLU A 111 5.38 -2.65 -9.75
N ILE A 112 4.17 -3.23 -9.73
CA ILE A 112 2.92 -2.48 -9.63
C ILE A 112 2.83 -1.75 -8.30
N ALA A 113 3.18 -2.40 -7.20
CA ALA A 113 3.19 -1.80 -5.87
C ALA A 113 4.14 -0.60 -5.79
N MET A 114 5.34 -0.69 -6.38
CA MET A 114 6.28 0.44 -6.49
C MET A 114 5.65 1.64 -7.22
N GLN A 115 4.91 1.39 -8.31
CA GLN A 115 4.25 2.45 -9.08
C GLN A 115 3.11 3.11 -8.33
N VAL A 116 2.39 2.35 -7.50
CA VAL A 116 1.20 2.81 -6.77
C VAL A 116 1.56 3.44 -5.43
N ALA A 117 2.40 2.78 -4.65
CA ALA A 117 2.76 3.19 -3.29
C ALA A 117 3.87 4.25 -3.23
N GLY A 118 4.74 4.29 -4.25
CA GLY A 118 5.77 5.33 -4.42
C GLY A 118 6.60 5.62 -3.16
N LEU A 119 6.24 6.68 -2.44
CA LEU A 119 6.95 7.14 -1.24
C LEU A 119 7.11 6.06 -0.15
N LEU A 120 6.09 5.23 0.04
CA LEU A 120 6.14 4.14 1.00
C LEU A 120 7.15 3.08 0.58
N TRP A 121 7.12 2.72 -0.70
CA TRP A 121 7.96 1.63 -1.22
C TRP A 121 9.46 1.93 -1.17
N VAL A 122 9.85 3.21 -1.31
CA VAL A 122 11.25 3.63 -1.19
C VAL A 122 11.82 3.39 0.21
N MET A 123 10.98 3.37 1.25
CA MET A 123 11.41 3.14 2.63
C MET A 123 11.67 1.65 2.95
N ARG A 124 11.28 0.73 2.09
CA ARG A 124 11.64 -0.69 2.23
C ARG A 124 13.15 -0.84 2.19
N SER A 125 13.69 -1.65 3.09
CA SER A 125 15.15 -1.82 3.24
C SER A 125 15.83 -2.31 1.96
N ASP A 126 15.20 -3.22 1.22
CA ASP A 126 15.68 -3.74 -0.07
C ASP A 126 15.69 -2.65 -1.15
N VAL A 127 14.64 -1.83 -1.24
CA VAL A 127 14.52 -0.75 -2.22
C VAL A 127 15.43 0.42 -1.84
N ALA A 128 15.45 0.83 -0.57
CA ALA A 128 16.32 1.90 -0.08
C ALA A 128 17.80 1.59 -0.32
N SER A 129 18.21 0.35 -0.02
CA SER A 129 19.57 -0.12 -0.28
C SER A 129 19.88 -0.17 -1.76
N ALA A 130 18.97 -0.72 -2.58
CA ALA A 130 19.13 -0.76 -4.03
C ALA A 130 19.31 0.63 -4.63
N LEU A 131 18.60 1.64 -4.13
CA LEU A 131 18.66 3.02 -4.60
C LEU A 131 19.78 3.84 -3.95
N ASN A 132 20.51 3.30 -2.96
CA ASN A 132 21.45 4.04 -2.14
C ASN A 132 20.82 5.32 -1.53
N VAL A 133 19.63 5.17 -0.93
CA VAL A 133 18.91 6.30 -0.33
C VAL A 133 19.66 6.80 0.90
N THR A 134 20.05 8.08 0.93
CA THR A 134 20.76 8.68 2.07
C THR A 134 19.83 8.89 3.27
N ASP A 135 20.39 9.11 4.45
CA ASP A 135 19.60 9.34 5.65
C ASP A 135 18.82 10.67 5.58
N GLU A 136 19.38 11.69 4.91
CA GLU A 136 18.70 12.96 4.65
C GLU A 136 17.49 12.73 3.72
N GLN A 137 17.67 11.91 2.68
CA GLN A 137 16.57 11.54 1.79
C GLN A 137 15.49 10.75 2.54
N LYS A 138 15.87 9.79 3.39
CA LYS A 138 14.92 9.04 4.22
C LYS A 138 14.13 9.97 5.15
N GLN A 139 14.80 10.95 5.77
CA GLN A 139 14.13 11.94 6.60
C GLN A 139 13.11 12.75 5.79
N LYS A 140 13.50 13.23 4.61
CA LYS A 140 12.60 13.97 3.72
C LYS A 140 11.42 13.14 3.26
N ILE A 141 11.63 11.86 2.91
CA ILE A 141 10.57 10.94 2.54
C ILE A 141 9.59 10.71 3.71
N ARG A 142 10.08 10.59 4.95
CA ARG A 142 9.23 10.50 6.15
C ARG A 142 8.34 11.74 6.33
N GLU A 143 8.88 12.92 6.10
CA GLU A 143 8.11 14.18 6.17
C GLU A 143 6.99 14.17 5.12
N LEU A 144 7.32 13.90 3.88
CA LEU A 144 6.37 13.81 2.78
C LEU A 144 5.29 12.73 3.00
N HIS A 145 5.69 11.61 3.63
CA HIS A 145 4.75 10.57 4.02
C HIS A 145 3.74 11.06 5.08
N ARG A 146 4.21 11.81 6.09
CA ARG A 146 3.30 12.40 7.10
C ARG A 146 2.31 13.39 6.47
N GLU A 147 2.77 14.20 5.51
CA GLU A 147 1.89 15.11 4.77
C GLU A 147 0.83 14.33 3.96
N ALA A 148 1.28 13.32 3.20
CA ALA A 148 0.39 12.47 2.42
C ALA A 148 -0.65 11.74 3.29
N HIS A 149 -0.26 11.35 4.51
CA HIS A 149 -1.18 10.73 5.46
C HIS A 149 -2.28 11.69 5.93
N LYS A 150 -1.94 12.94 6.24
CA LYS A 150 -2.92 13.97 6.60
C LYS A 150 -3.90 14.22 5.44
N GLU A 151 -3.38 14.38 4.23
CA GLU A 151 -4.20 14.56 3.02
C GLU A 151 -5.15 13.38 2.79
N ALA A 152 -4.67 12.14 3.01
CA ALA A 152 -5.50 10.95 2.90
C ALA A 152 -6.63 10.92 3.94
N GLN A 153 -6.32 11.28 5.20
CA GLN A 153 -7.34 11.38 6.25
C GLN A 153 -8.41 12.43 5.93
N GLU A 154 -8.01 13.58 5.37
CA GLU A 154 -8.95 14.62 4.96
C GLU A 154 -9.80 14.17 3.78
N ALA A 155 -9.22 13.47 2.80
CA ALA A 155 -9.96 12.90 1.69
C ALA A 155 -11.07 11.94 2.15
N LEU A 156 -10.79 11.12 3.18
CA LEU A 156 -11.73 10.16 3.76
C LEU A 156 -12.88 10.76 4.56
N ARG A 157 -12.80 12.02 4.91
CA ARG A 157 -13.93 12.74 5.56
C ARG A 157 -15.04 13.09 4.57
N SER A 158 -14.77 12.99 3.27
CA SER A 158 -15.80 13.13 2.23
C SER A 158 -16.76 11.93 2.30
N ASN A 159 -18.05 12.18 2.14
CA ASN A 159 -19.06 11.13 2.07
C ASN A 159 -19.46 10.80 0.62
N ASN A 160 -18.67 11.24 -0.37
CA ASN A 160 -18.94 11.06 -1.80
C ASN A 160 -17.83 10.22 -2.44
N GLU A 161 -18.18 9.03 -2.89
CA GLU A 161 -17.26 8.03 -3.47
C GLU A 161 -16.52 8.57 -4.71
N ALA A 162 -17.21 9.27 -5.62
CA ALA A 162 -16.57 9.84 -6.81
C ALA A 162 -15.54 10.91 -6.46
N VAL A 163 -15.81 11.70 -5.42
CA VAL A 163 -14.88 12.71 -4.89
C VAL A 163 -13.68 12.03 -4.23
N GLU A 164 -13.91 10.95 -3.51
CA GLU A 164 -12.84 10.15 -2.87
C GLU A 164 -11.90 9.56 -3.91
N ASP A 165 -12.40 8.89 -4.94
CA ASP A 165 -11.58 8.31 -6.01
C ASP A 165 -10.78 9.37 -6.78
N ALA A 166 -11.37 10.52 -7.07
CA ALA A 166 -10.67 11.65 -7.72
C ALA A 166 -9.53 12.17 -6.84
N LYS A 167 -9.79 12.41 -5.55
CA LYS A 167 -8.77 12.84 -4.59
C LYS A 167 -7.64 11.81 -4.42
N PHE A 168 -7.96 10.52 -4.39
CA PHE A 168 -6.93 9.47 -4.32
C PHE A 168 -6.07 9.40 -5.58
N ARG A 169 -6.66 9.60 -6.77
CA ARG A 169 -5.86 9.69 -8.01
C ARG A 169 -4.92 10.90 -7.99
N GLU A 170 -5.41 12.06 -7.60
CA GLU A 170 -4.60 13.28 -7.47
C GLU A 170 -3.48 13.11 -6.43
N MET A 171 -3.80 12.54 -5.28
CA MET A 171 -2.83 12.28 -4.21
C MET A 171 -1.73 11.32 -4.68
N ARG A 172 -2.03 10.25 -5.44
CA ARG A 172 -1.01 9.36 -6.00
C ARG A 172 -0.08 10.10 -6.96
N GLN A 173 -0.63 10.96 -7.83
CA GLN A 173 0.19 11.76 -8.75
C GLN A 173 1.09 12.73 -7.99
N THR A 174 0.55 13.38 -6.97
CA THR A 174 1.29 14.32 -6.12
C THR A 174 2.40 13.60 -5.35
N ASN A 175 2.12 12.47 -4.73
CA ASN A 175 3.11 11.68 -4.00
C ASN A 175 4.22 11.16 -4.93
N ARG A 176 3.89 10.77 -6.15
CA ARG A 176 4.88 10.41 -7.17
C ARG A 176 5.78 11.60 -7.52
N ARG A 177 5.23 12.79 -7.71
CA ARG A 177 6.04 14.01 -7.98
C ARG A 177 6.95 14.35 -6.79
N ARG A 178 6.42 14.27 -5.56
CA ARG A 178 7.18 14.49 -4.32
C ARG A 178 8.35 13.51 -4.21
N LEU A 179 8.10 12.20 -4.44
CA LEU A 179 9.19 11.21 -4.47
C LEU A 179 10.25 11.55 -5.50
N MET A 180 9.82 11.88 -6.72
CA MET A 180 10.76 12.22 -7.80
C MET A 180 11.55 13.50 -7.50
N SER A 181 11.07 14.41 -6.67
CA SER A 181 11.83 15.61 -6.25
C SER A 181 12.96 15.29 -5.27
N VAL A 182 12.83 14.21 -4.48
CA VAL A 182 13.84 13.80 -3.48
C VAL A 182 14.98 12.99 -4.11
N LEU A 183 14.67 12.20 -5.14
CA LEU A 183 15.63 11.29 -5.77
C LEU A 183 16.54 12.01 -6.74
N THR A 184 17.82 11.61 -6.82
CA THR A 184 18.78 12.05 -7.82
C THR A 184 18.42 11.52 -9.22
N GLY A 185 19.10 12.01 -10.26
CA GLY A 185 18.91 11.52 -11.63
C GLY A 185 19.17 10.01 -11.78
N GLU A 186 20.25 9.53 -11.17
CA GLU A 186 20.62 8.11 -11.18
C GLU A 186 19.62 7.25 -10.40
N GLN A 187 19.20 7.70 -9.22
CA GLN A 187 18.17 7.02 -8.43
C GLN A 187 16.84 6.95 -9.20
N LYS A 188 16.45 8.02 -9.90
CA LYS A 188 15.25 8.03 -10.76
C LYS A 188 15.34 7.02 -11.91
N ALA A 189 16.51 6.90 -12.52
CA ALA A 189 16.71 5.91 -13.59
C ALA A 189 16.60 4.50 -13.04
N LYS A 190 17.23 4.22 -11.91
CA LYS A 190 17.18 2.92 -11.24
C LYS A 190 15.77 2.59 -10.72
N TRP A 191 15.07 3.57 -10.15
CA TRP A 191 13.67 3.42 -9.76
C TRP A 191 12.78 3.00 -10.94
N ARG A 192 12.92 3.67 -12.11
CA ARG A 192 12.17 3.29 -13.32
C ARG A 192 12.46 1.87 -13.77
N GLN A 193 13.73 1.46 -13.70
CA GLN A 193 14.13 0.09 -14.04
C GLN A 193 13.48 -0.93 -13.09
N MET A 194 13.50 -0.66 -11.78
CA MET A 194 12.92 -1.54 -10.75
C MET A 194 11.39 -1.56 -10.81
N ALA A 195 10.75 -0.42 -11.13
CA ALA A 195 9.31 -0.32 -11.26
C ALA A 195 8.75 -1.03 -12.50
N GLY A 196 9.61 -1.45 -13.42
CA GLY A 196 9.23 -2.26 -14.57
C GLY A 196 8.31 -1.55 -15.56
N GLN A 197 7.53 -2.34 -16.30
CA GLN A 197 6.58 -1.82 -17.30
C GLN A 197 5.44 -1.05 -16.63
N PRO A 198 4.99 0.08 -17.23
CA PRO A 198 3.89 0.85 -16.68
C PRO A 198 2.62 0.02 -16.52
N PHE A 199 2.04 0.02 -15.33
CA PHE A 199 0.73 -0.53 -15.08
C PHE A 199 -0.34 0.43 -15.62
N ARG A 200 -1.27 -0.11 -16.42
CA ARG A 200 -2.31 0.67 -17.09
C ARG A 200 -3.73 0.33 -16.61
N GLY A 201 -3.83 -0.58 -15.63
CA GLY A 201 -5.11 -0.97 -15.06
C GLY A 201 -5.72 0.13 -14.18
N GLU A 202 -7.04 0.16 -14.11
CA GLU A 202 -7.76 1.02 -13.18
C GLU A 202 -7.73 0.41 -11.78
N LEU A 203 -7.51 1.28 -10.78
CA LEU A 203 -7.50 0.90 -9.37
C LEU A 203 -8.63 1.62 -8.65
N HIS A 204 -9.47 0.84 -7.99
CA HIS A 204 -10.59 1.33 -7.20
C HIS A 204 -10.33 1.03 -5.72
N PHE A 205 -10.12 2.06 -4.93
CA PHE A 205 -9.88 1.94 -3.50
C PHE A 205 -11.13 2.26 -2.65
N GLY A 206 -12.20 2.70 -3.30
CA GLY A 206 -13.50 2.93 -2.68
C GLY A 206 -14.25 1.64 -2.33
N PRO A 207 -15.33 1.71 -1.54
CA PRO A 207 -16.19 0.57 -1.28
C PRO A 207 -16.82 0.11 -2.59
N ARG A 208 -16.64 -1.16 -2.95
CA ARG A 208 -17.34 -1.72 -4.11
C ARG A 208 -18.84 -1.66 -3.89
N SER A 209 -19.56 -0.99 -4.78
CA SER A 209 -20.95 -1.34 -5.03
C SER A 209 -20.96 -2.71 -5.69
N GLU A 210 -21.34 -3.75 -4.97
CA GLU A 210 -21.74 -5.00 -5.58
C GLU A 210 -22.94 -4.67 -6.51
N LYS A 211 -22.70 -4.74 -7.82
CA LYS A 211 -23.75 -4.86 -8.84
C LYS A 211 -23.91 -6.31 -9.19
#